data_ce7e92624cd7e5b821ba9a333620aa0f
#
_entry.id   ce7e92624cd7e5b821ba9a333620aa0f
#
_cell.length_a   1.000
_cell.length_b   1.000
_cell.length_c   1.000
_cell.angle_alpha   90.00
_cell.angle_beta   90.00
_cell.angle_gamma   90.00
#
_symmetry.space_group_name_H-M   'P 1'
#
loop_
_entity.id
_entity.type
_entity.pdbx_description
1 polymer ?
#
loop_
_entity_poly.entity_id
_entity_poly.type
_entity_poly.pdbx_seq_one_letter_code
_entity_poly.pdbx_strand_id
1 'polypeptide(L)'
;RAWAEIQGGKKRAALCWPRRYGKDDFSLHMTACKAFERVGNYAHCLPQANQVRKAIWKAVNPRTGRLRIDEAFPHELRRKTLDNEMMIEFINGSTWQAVGSDNYGALIGSGHVGIVFSEWALSNPSAWAFLRPILADNGGWAFFVSTPRGKNHFYKMFQGGLKDPENWFCD
;
A
#
# COMPACT_ATOMS: atom_id res chain seq x y z
N ARG A 1 5.36 13.25 -10.58
CA ARG A 1 6.58 12.46 -10.73
C ARG A 1 6.36 11.03 -10.24
N ALA A 2 6.06 10.80 -8.96
CA ALA A 2 5.86 9.44 -8.39
C ALA A 2 4.91 8.58 -9.25
N TRP A 3 3.77 9.12 -9.66
CA TRP A 3 2.82 8.44 -10.54
C TRP A 3 3.48 7.94 -11.83
N ALA A 4 4.20 8.81 -12.55
CA ALA A 4 4.84 8.47 -13.83
C ALA A 4 5.91 7.37 -13.68
N GLU A 5 6.73 7.42 -12.63
CA GLU A 5 7.77 6.42 -12.35
C GLU A 5 7.17 5.04 -12.06
N ILE A 6 6.11 5.01 -11.24
CA ILE A 6 5.41 3.77 -10.88
C ILE A 6 4.66 3.19 -12.08
N GLN A 7 4.01 4.03 -12.89
CA GLN A 7 3.38 3.60 -14.15
C GLN A 7 4.42 3.14 -15.17
N GLY A 8 5.61 3.74 -15.18
CA GLY A 8 6.76 3.31 -15.98
C GLY A 8 7.36 1.96 -15.58
N GLY A 9 6.79 1.27 -14.58
CA GLY A 9 7.16 -0.11 -14.23
C GLY A 9 8.05 -0.27 -13.02
N LYS A 10 8.35 0.80 -12.26
CA LYS A 10 9.09 0.67 -10.99
C LYS A 10 8.30 -0.19 -10.01
N LYS A 11 8.92 -1.27 -9.57
CA LYS A 11 8.30 -2.24 -8.65
C LYS A 11 8.54 -1.93 -7.18
N ARG A 12 9.43 -0.99 -6.88
CA ARG A 12 9.73 -0.56 -5.50
C ARG A 12 9.72 0.95 -5.43
N ALA A 13 9.02 1.48 -4.45
CA ALA A 13 9.03 2.91 -4.18
C ALA A 13 9.14 3.19 -2.68
N ALA A 14 9.92 4.22 -2.32
CA ALA A 14 10.01 4.75 -0.98
C ALA A 14 9.66 6.25 -1.02
N LEU A 15 8.50 6.60 -0.47
CA LEU A 15 7.96 7.96 -0.51
C LEU A 15 8.04 8.57 0.90
N CYS A 16 8.97 9.50 1.09
CA CYS A 16 9.19 10.19 2.37
C CYS A 16 8.52 11.57 2.35
N TRP A 17 7.19 11.57 2.43
CA TRP A 17 6.39 12.77 2.30
C TRP A 17 5.92 13.36 3.63
N PRO A 18 5.76 14.67 3.73
CA PRO A 18 5.27 15.33 4.94
C PRO A 18 3.88 14.83 5.38
N ARG A 19 3.53 15.11 6.64
CA ARG A 19 2.16 14.88 7.12
C ARG A 19 1.15 15.67 6.27
N ARG A 20 -0.03 15.08 6.06
CA ARG A 20 -1.14 15.69 5.29
C ARG A 20 -0.84 15.96 3.81
N TYR A 21 0.21 15.35 3.28
CA TYR A 21 0.58 15.47 1.85
C TYR A 21 -0.21 14.53 0.94
N GLY A 22 -1.18 13.79 1.48
CA GLY A 22 -2.05 12.90 0.68
C GLY A 22 -1.42 11.55 0.33
N LYS A 23 -0.39 11.10 1.05
CA LYS A 23 0.34 9.85 0.73
C LYS A 23 -0.54 8.61 0.73
N ASP A 24 -1.50 8.50 1.66
CA ASP A 24 -2.43 7.38 1.70
C ASP A 24 -3.45 7.45 0.56
N ASP A 25 -4.00 8.64 0.28
CA ASP A 25 -4.92 8.82 -0.84
C ASP A 25 -4.24 8.50 -2.17
N PHE A 26 -3.00 8.98 -2.38
CA PHE A 26 -2.17 8.62 -3.53
C PHE A 26 -2.00 7.10 -3.64
N SER A 27 -1.66 6.43 -2.54
CA SER A 27 -1.42 4.98 -2.51
C SER A 27 -2.69 4.17 -2.80
N LEU A 28 -3.85 4.62 -2.30
CA LEU A 28 -5.14 3.97 -2.57
C LEU A 28 -5.50 4.07 -4.05
N HIS A 29 -5.44 5.28 -4.64
CA HIS A 29 -5.74 5.48 -6.07
C HIS A 29 -4.76 4.75 -6.98
N MET A 30 -3.45 4.74 -6.62
CA MET A 30 -2.45 3.97 -7.34
C MET A 30 -2.77 2.48 -7.31
N THR A 31 -3.17 1.95 -6.14
CA THR A 31 -3.55 0.54 -6.01
C THR A 31 -4.80 0.23 -6.83
N ALA A 32 -5.78 1.14 -6.88
CA ALA A 32 -6.96 0.99 -7.73
C ALA A 32 -6.56 0.76 -9.20
N CYS A 33 -5.72 1.64 -9.74
CA CYS A 33 -5.24 1.50 -11.13
C CYS A 33 -4.50 0.16 -11.33
N LYS A 34 -3.57 -0.17 -10.42
CA LYS A 34 -2.80 -1.43 -10.51
C LYS A 34 -3.67 -2.68 -10.41
N ALA A 35 -4.75 -2.65 -9.63
CA ALA A 35 -5.68 -3.76 -9.50
C ALA A 35 -6.48 -4.02 -10.78
N PHE A 36 -6.68 -2.99 -11.61
CA PHE A 36 -7.32 -3.13 -12.92
C PHE A 36 -6.33 -3.38 -14.07
N GLU A 37 -5.05 -3.03 -13.90
CA GLU A 37 -3.99 -3.41 -14.84
C GLU A 37 -3.62 -4.90 -14.74
N ARG A 38 -3.66 -5.46 -13.53
CA ARG A 38 -3.32 -6.86 -13.28
C ARG A 38 -4.23 -7.47 -12.23
N VAL A 39 -4.93 -8.53 -12.57
CA VAL A 39 -5.74 -9.30 -11.62
C VAL A 39 -4.85 -9.95 -10.55
N GLY A 40 -5.20 -9.78 -9.28
CA GLY A 40 -4.46 -10.34 -8.16
C GLY A 40 -4.89 -9.79 -6.80
N ASN A 41 -4.18 -10.21 -5.76
CA ASN A 41 -4.43 -9.77 -4.39
C ASN A 41 -3.55 -8.58 -4.04
N TYR A 42 -4.16 -7.54 -3.48
CA TYR A 42 -3.50 -6.30 -3.07
C TYR A 42 -3.71 -6.03 -1.60
N ALA A 43 -2.72 -5.47 -0.93
CA ALA A 43 -2.82 -5.12 0.47
C ALA A 43 -2.35 -3.70 0.76
N HIS A 44 -2.99 -3.08 1.76
CA HIS A 44 -2.57 -1.81 2.35
C HIS A 44 -2.30 -2.03 3.83
N CYS A 45 -1.03 -1.99 4.22
CA CYS A 45 -0.57 -2.29 5.56
C CYS A 45 -0.32 -1.01 6.36
N LEU A 46 -0.89 -0.92 7.57
CA LEU A 46 -0.51 0.05 8.58
C LEU A 46 0.28 -0.63 9.70
N PRO A 47 0.99 0.12 10.58
CA PRO A 47 1.77 -0.47 11.65
C PRO A 47 0.97 -1.41 12.56
N GLN A 48 -0.27 -1.06 12.89
CA GLN A 48 -1.12 -1.79 13.82
C GLN A 48 -2.53 -2.00 13.27
N ALA A 49 -3.09 -3.19 13.48
CA ALA A 49 -4.42 -3.57 13.01
C ALA A 49 -5.54 -2.65 13.54
N ASN A 50 -5.44 -2.19 14.79
CA ASN A 50 -6.44 -1.29 15.38
C ASN A 50 -6.50 0.10 14.73
N GLN A 51 -5.42 0.53 14.05
CA GLN A 51 -5.35 1.80 13.35
C GLN A 51 -5.98 1.72 11.96
N VAL A 52 -5.94 0.55 11.33
CA VAL A 52 -6.38 0.33 9.93
C VAL A 52 -7.81 0.80 9.72
N ARG A 53 -8.72 0.37 10.59
CA ARG A 53 -10.14 0.71 10.46
C ARG A 53 -10.39 2.22 10.53
N LYS A 54 -9.72 2.92 11.43
CA LYS A 54 -9.91 4.37 11.61
C LYS A 54 -9.19 5.20 10.55
N ALA A 55 -7.95 4.81 10.21
CA ALA A 55 -7.08 5.62 9.36
C ALA A 55 -7.34 5.42 7.86
N ILE A 56 -7.85 4.24 7.46
CA ILE A 56 -8.08 3.87 6.06
C ILE A 56 -9.55 3.53 5.82
N TRP A 57 -10.07 2.47 6.48
CA TRP A 57 -11.37 1.89 6.14
C TRP A 57 -12.56 2.81 6.40
N LYS A 58 -12.58 3.50 7.53
CA LYS A 58 -13.64 4.47 7.91
C LYS A 58 -13.17 5.92 7.82
N ALA A 59 -12.01 6.17 7.23
CA ALA A 59 -11.48 7.53 7.12
C ALA A 59 -12.28 8.34 6.10
N VAL A 60 -12.75 9.50 6.54
CA VAL A 60 -13.48 10.46 5.70
C VAL A 60 -12.49 11.50 5.16
N ASN A 61 -12.59 11.80 3.87
CA ASN A 61 -11.91 12.93 3.27
C ASN A 61 -12.64 14.23 3.70
N PRO A 62 -11.98 15.13 4.46
CA PRO A 62 -12.66 16.34 4.98
C PRO A 62 -13.06 17.35 3.90
N ARG A 63 -12.53 17.23 2.69
CA ARG A 63 -12.86 18.12 1.56
C ARG A 63 -14.15 17.71 0.86
N THR A 64 -14.41 16.40 0.78
CA THR A 64 -15.53 15.85 0.01
C THR A 64 -16.63 15.26 0.89
N GLY A 65 -16.34 14.98 2.17
CA GLY A 65 -17.26 14.29 3.09
C GLY A 65 -17.43 12.79 2.79
N ARG A 66 -16.71 12.23 1.80
CA ARG A 66 -16.80 10.82 1.40
C ARG A 66 -15.75 9.98 2.11
N LEU A 67 -16.00 8.68 2.22
CA LEU A 67 -14.96 7.73 2.65
C LEU A 67 -13.83 7.70 1.62
N ARG A 68 -12.58 7.69 2.08
CA ARG A 68 -11.41 7.62 1.19
C ARG A 68 -11.41 6.36 0.33
N ILE A 69 -11.86 5.23 0.88
CA ILE A 69 -12.00 4.00 0.12
C ILE A 69 -13.08 4.09 -0.97
N ASP A 70 -14.13 4.91 -0.77
CA ASP A 70 -15.16 5.10 -1.79
C ASP A 70 -14.71 6.04 -2.91
N GLU A 71 -13.77 6.94 -2.61
CA GLU A 71 -13.13 7.77 -3.64
C GLU A 71 -12.13 7.00 -4.48
N ALA A 72 -11.30 6.18 -3.83
CA ALA A 72 -10.27 5.41 -4.53
C ALA A 72 -10.84 4.17 -5.25
N PHE A 73 -11.84 3.54 -4.65
CA PHE A 73 -12.49 2.33 -5.15
C PHE A 73 -14.01 2.57 -5.25
N PRO A 74 -14.51 3.25 -6.28
CA PRO A 74 -15.94 3.50 -6.47
C PRO A 74 -16.78 2.23 -6.41
N HIS A 75 -18.04 2.36 -5.96
CA HIS A 75 -18.93 1.20 -5.77
C HIS A 75 -19.16 0.41 -7.08
N GLU A 76 -19.13 1.09 -8.21
CA GLU A 76 -19.29 0.51 -9.55
C GLU A 76 -18.16 -0.47 -9.92
N LEU A 77 -17.00 -0.35 -9.26
CA LEU A 77 -15.85 -1.25 -9.46
C LEU A 77 -15.85 -2.43 -8.50
N ARG A 78 -16.77 -2.48 -7.53
CA ARG A 78 -16.81 -3.49 -6.49
C ARG A 78 -17.83 -4.58 -6.80
N ARG A 79 -17.40 -5.83 -6.72
CA ARG A 79 -18.31 -6.99 -6.67
C ARG A 79 -18.87 -7.17 -5.27
N LYS A 80 -18.03 -7.00 -4.24
CA LYS A 80 -18.37 -7.18 -2.84
C LYS A 80 -17.52 -6.31 -1.92
N THR A 81 -18.11 -5.86 -0.83
CA THR A 81 -17.39 -5.17 0.25
C THR A 81 -17.61 -5.95 1.54
N LEU A 82 -16.51 -6.41 2.17
CA LEU A 82 -16.49 -7.19 3.39
C LEU A 82 -16.00 -6.31 4.55
N ASP A 83 -16.92 -5.66 5.24
CA ASP A 83 -16.60 -4.63 6.26
C ASP A 83 -15.79 -5.20 7.43
N ASN A 84 -16.12 -6.40 7.89
CA ASN A 84 -15.43 -7.04 9.01
C ASN A 84 -13.96 -7.34 8.69
N GLU A 85 -13.70 -7.79 7.47
CA GLU A 85 -12.39 -8.16 6.96
C GLU A 85 -11.62 -6.97 6.39
N MET A 86 -12.27 -5.81 6.27
CA MET A 86 -11.76 -4.61 5.58
C MET A 86 -11.24 -4.96 4.19
N MET A 87 -12.03 -5.73 3.44
CA MET A 87 -11.68 -6.24 2.12
C MET A 87 -12.71 -5.82 1.05
N ILE A 88 -12.21 -5.54 -0.14
CA ILE A 88 -13.01 -5.26 -1.34
C ILE A 88 -12.64 -6.29 -2.40
N GLU A 89 -13.65 -6.94 -2.97
CA GLU A 89 -13.54 -7.75 -4.18
C GLU A 89 -13.99 -6.91 -5.36
N PHE A 90 -13.15 -6.80 -6.38
CA PHE A 90 -13.45 -6.04 -7.59
C PHE A 90 -14.16 -6.89 -8.65
N ILE A 91 -14.86 -6.21 -9.57
CA ILE A 91 -15.58 -6.86 -10.69
C ILE A 91 -14.66 -7.63 -11.63
N ASN A 92 -13.37 -7.26 -11.72
CA ASN A 92 -12.37 -7.96 -12.54
C ASN A 92 -11.75 -9.19 -11.84
N GLY A 93 -12.16 -9.51 -10.60
CA GLY A 93 -11.63 -10.63 -9.81
C GLY A 93 -10.43 -10.27 -8.90
N SER A 94 -9.89 -9.07 -8.97
CA SER A 94 -8.88 -8.61 -8.02
C SER A 94 -9.47 -8.43 -6.62
N THR A 95 -8.62 -8.50 -5.59
CA THR A 95 -8.99 -8.16 -4.22
C THR A 95 -8.07 -7.08 -3.66
N TRP A 96 -8.60 -6.27 -2.77
CA TRP A 96 -7.82 -5.34 -1.96
C TRP A 96 -8.23 -5.46 -0.50
N GLN A 97 -7.24 -5.52 0.40
CA GLN A 97 -7.48 -5.63 1.84
C GLN A 97 -6.62 -4.64 2.62
N ALA A 98 -7.22 -4.01 3.62
CA ALA A 98 -6.52 -3.17 4.58
C ALA A 98 -6.19 -3.98 5.84
N VAL A 99 -4.90 -4.07 6.21
CA VAL A 99 -4.40 -4.94 7.29
C VAL A 99 -3.40 -4.24 8.20
N GLY A 100 -3.19 -4.76 9.41
CA GLY A 100 -2.07 -4.35 10.25
C GLY A 100 -0.80 -5.12 9.90
N SER A 101 0.34 -4.43 9.85
CA SER A 101 1.63 -5.09 9.62
C SER A 101 2.13 -5.88 10.84
N ASP A 102 1.50 -5.73 11.99
CA ASP A 102 1.68 -6.57 13.18
C ASP A 102 1.09 -7.98 12.97
N ASN A 103 0.19 -8.16 12.00
CA ASN A 103 -0.39 -9.44 11.61
C ASN A 103 -0.03 -9.82 10.15
N TYR A 104 1.21 -9.56 9.74
CA TYR A 104 1.67 -9.88 8.38
C TYR A 104 1.59 -11.38 8.04
N GLY A 105 1.55 -12.25 9.06
CA GLY A 105 1.35 -13.69 8.87
C GLY A 105 0.07 -14.03 8.08
N ALA A 106 -0.98 -13.25 8.24
CA ALA A 106 -2.22 -13.42 7.49
C ALA A 106 -2.07 -13.15 5.97
N LEU A 107 -1.02 -12.43 5.55
CA LEU A 107 -0.74 -12.14 4.14
C LEU A 107 0.11 -13.21 3.47
N ILE A 108 0.81 -14.07 4.23
CA ILE A 108 1.80 -15.02 3.68
C ILE A 108 1.14 -16.05 2.75
N GLY A 109 -0.09 -16.48 3.03
CA GLY A 109 -0.80 -17.50 2.23
C GLY A 109 -1.53 -16.98 0.99
N SER A 110 -1.60 -15.67 0.75
CA SER A 110 -2.55 -15.09 -0.20
C SER A 110 -1.97 -14.70 -1.57
N GLY A 111 -0.69 -14.97 -1.85
CA GLY A 111 -0.09 -14.74 -3.17
C GLY A 111 -0.21 -13.30 -3.68
N HIS A 112 0.10 -12.30 -2.84
CA HIS A 112 -0.04 -10.89 -3.17
C HIS A 112 0.83 -10.48 -4.36
N VAL A 113 0.28 -9.58 -5.19
CA VAL A 113 0.97 -8.96 -6.33
C VAL A 113 1.26 -7.48 -6.13
N GLY A 114 0.70 -6.87 -5.09
CA GLY A 114 0.99 -5.48 -4.72
C GLY A 114 0.71 -5.20 -3.25
N ILE A 115 1.66 -4.54 -2.58
CA ILE A 115 1.52 -4.17 -1.16
C ILE A 115 1.98 -2.72 -0.96
N VAL A 116 1.13 -1.94 -0.31
CA VAL A 116 1.50 -0.63 0.25
C VAL A 116 1.79 -0.79 1.73
N PHE A 117 2.92 -0.30 2.19
CA PHE A 117 3.28 -0.16 3.60
C PHE A 117 3.19 1.30 4.01
N SER A 118 2.07 1.69 4.61
CA SER A 118 1.85 3.04 5.13
C SER A 118 2.44 3.20 6.52
N GLU A 119 2.95 4.41 6.79
CA GLU A 119 3.69 4.74 8.02
C GLU A 119 4.81 3.73 8.32
N TRP A 120 5.53 3.33 7.28
CA TRP A 120 6.55 2.27 7.33
C TRP A 120 7.62 2.50 8.40
N ALA A 121 7.99 3.75 8.65
CA ALA A 121 8.94 4.10 9.72
C ALA A 121 8.49 3.64 11.13
N LEU A 122 7.22 3.30 11.33
CA LEU A 122 6.63 2.80 12.59
C LEU A 122 6.32 1.30 12.54
N SER A 123 6.40 0.67 11.38
CA SER A 123 6.07 -0.74 11.19
C SER A 123 7.22 -1.65 11.64
N ASN A 124 6.89 -2.91 11.93
CA ASN A 124 7.92 -3.93 12.16
C ASN A 124 8.63 -4.25 10.84
N PRO A 125 9.95 -4.04 10.73
CA PRO A 125 10.70 -4.30 9.50
C PRO A 125 10.70 -5.77 9.07
N SER A 126 10.43 -6.71 9.99
CA SER A 126 10.30 -8.14 9.67
C SER A 126 9.17 -8.41 8.68
N ALA A 127 8.10 -7.59 8.68
CA ALA A 127 7.02 -7.74 7.71
C ALA A 127 7.52 -7.71 6.26
N TRP A 128 8.47 -6.82 5.94
CA TRP A 128 9.08 -6.77 4.62
C TRP A 128 9.94 -8.00 4.32
N ALA A 129 10.72 -8.47 5.29
CA ALA A 129 11.57 -9.64 5.12
C ALA A 129 10.75 -10.89 4.73
N PHE A 130 9.56 -11.06 5.32
CA PHE A 130 8.66 -12.19 5.04
C PHE A 130 7.83 -12.01 3.75
N LEU A 131 7.39 -10.79 3.43
CA LEU A 131 6.51 -10.55 2.27
C LEU A 131 7.28 -10.33 0.96
N ARG A 132 8.55 -9.92 1.04
CA ARG A 132 9.40 -9.69 -0.13
C ARG A 132 9.53 -10.91 -1.06
N PRO A 133 9.77 -12.14 -0.58
CA PRO A 133 9.85 -13.32 -1.45
C PRO A 133 8.54 -13.56 -2.23
N ILE A 134 7.39 -13.46 -1.57
CA ILE A 134 6.07 -13.64 -2.20
C ILE A 134 5.87 -12.68 -3.36
N LEU A 135 6.24 -11.40 -3.15
CA LEU A 135 6.16 -10.39 -4.21
C LEU A 135 7.17 -10.65 -5.33
N ALA A 136 8.36 -11.17 -5.01
CA ALA A 136 9.37 -11.50 -6.00
C ALA A 136 8.89 -12.64 -6.90
N ASP A 137 8.38 -13.72 -6.33
CA ASP A 137 7.87 -14.89 -7.06
C ASP A 137 6.70 -14.51 -7.97
N ASN A 138 5.83 -13.62 -7.51
CA ASN A 138 4.69 -13.14 -8.29
C ASN A 138 5.02 -11.97 -9.23
N GLY A 139 6.28 -11.50 -9.28
CA GLY A 139 6.65 -10.30 -10.03
C GLY A 139 5.93 -9.04 -9.56
N GLY A 140 5.57 -9.01 -8.28
CA GLY A 140 4.76 -7.96 -7.66
C GLY A 140 5.55 -6.71 -7.25
N TRP A 141 4.82 -5.71 -6.74
CA TRP A 141 5.37 -4.43 -6.33
C TRP A 141 5.15 -4.14 -4.84
N ALA A 142 6.01 -3.29 -4.26
CA ALA A 142 5.87 -2.79 -2.90
C ALA A 142 6.16 -1.30 -2.83
N PHE A 143 5.26 -0.54 -2.19
CA PHE A 143 5.42 0.89 -1.95
C PHE A 143 5.47 1.16 -0.46
N PHE A 144 6.50 1.87 -0.03
CA PHE A 144 6.74 2.25 1.35
C PHE A 144 6.51 3.74 1.48
N VAL A 145 5.48 4.13 2.20
CA VAL A 145 5.17 5.55 2.42
C VAL A 145 5.27 5.88 3.89
N SER A 146 5.93 6.97 4.22
CA SER A 146 6.06 7.42 5.61
C SER A 146 6.38 8.92 5.71
N THR A 147 6.14 9.47 6.88
CA THR A 147 6.70 10.76 7.26
C THR A 147 8.15 10.61 7.72
N PRO A 148 8.99 11.65 7.58
CA PRO A 148 10.34 11.66 8.15
C PRO A 148 10.32 11.41 9.66
N ARG A 149 11.09 10.43 10.15
CA ARG A 149 11.17 10.04 11.56
C ARG A 149 12.59 9.64 12.00
N GLY A 150 13.57 10.44 11.63
CA GLY A 150 14.97 10.18 11.96
C GLY A 150 15.58 8.99 11.20
N LYS A 151 16.75 8.53 11.65
CA LYS A 151 17.56 7.49 10.97
C LYS A 151 17.14 6.06 11.36
N ASN A 152 15.91 5.68 11.06
CA ASN A 152 15.34 4.36 11.31
C ASN A 152 15.50 3.40 10.11
N HIS A 153 14.81 2.24 10.13
CA HIS A 153 14.83 1.26 9.04
C HIS A 153 14.28 1.81 7.71
N PHE A 154 13.28 2.72 7.75
CA PHE A 154 12.79 3.38 6.54
C PHE A 154 13.86 4.32 5.93
N TYR A 155 14.58 5.08 6.76
CA TYR A 155 15.70 5.90 6.30
C TYR A 155 16.77 5.05 5.60
N LYS A 156 17.15 3.90 6.20
CA LYS A 156 18.13 2.98 5.60
C LYS A 156 17.63 2.43 4.26
N MET A 157 16.35 2.05 4.19
CA MET A 157 15.70 1.60 2.95
C MET A 157 15.72 2.68 1.87
N PHE A 158 15.35 3.90 2.23
CA PHE A 158 15.36 5.07 1.34
C PHE A 158 16.76 5.35 0.77
N GLN A 159 17.77 5.38 1.64
CA GLN A 159 19.18 5.56 1.21
C GLN A 159 19.67 4.40 0.33
N GLY A 160 19.23 3.18 0.58
CA GLY A 160 19.52 2.03 -0.28
C GLY A 160 18.86 2.16 -1.65
N GLY A 161 17.60 2.58 -1.68
CA GLY A 161 16.85 2.80 -2.93
C GLY A 161 17.45 3.92 -3.80
N LEU A 162 17.96 4.99 -3.20
CA LEU A 162 18.67 6.05 -3.94
C LEU A 162 19.92 5.54 -4.67
N LYS A 163 20.54 4.47 -4.18
CA LYS A 163 21.72 3.84 -4.80
C LYS A 163 21.36 2.82 -5.88
N ASP A 164 20.08 2.48 -5.99
CA ASP A 164 19.56 1.51 -6.96
C ASP A 164 18.37 2.12 -7.74
N PRO A 165 18.61 3.20 -8.50
CA PRO A 165 17.55 3.93 -9.21
C PRO A 165 16.91 3.12 -10.35
N GLU A 166 17.50 2.02 -10.76
CA GLU A 166 16.91 1.13 -11.77
C GLU A 166 15.71 0.38 -11.20
N ASN A 167 15.81 -0.09 -9.95
CA ASN A 167 14.77 -0.89 -9.29
C ASN A 167 13.88 -0.07 -8.37
N TRP A 168 14.34 1.06 -7.86
CA TRP A 168 13.66 1.87 -6.87
C TRP A 168 13.32 3.27 -7.38
N PHE A 169 12.16 3.75 -6.98
CA PHE A 169 11.83 5.17 -6.99
C PHE A 169 11.83 5.70 -5.55
N CYS A 170 12.57 6.78 -5.28
CA CYS A 170 12.65 7.43 -3.97
C CYS A 170 12.33 8.92 -4.10
N ASP A 171 11.36 9.42 -3.28
CA ASP A 171 10.90 10.81 -3.33
C ASP A 171 10.55 11.35 -1.92
#